data_ba141a9ecf5753e731c25686ed7cb6c3
#
_entry.id   ba141a9ecf5753e731c25686ed7cb6c3
#
_cell.length_a   1.000
_cell.length_b   1.000
_cell.length_c   1.000
_cell.angle_alpha   90.00
_cell.angle_beta   90.00
_cell.angle_gamma   90.00
#
_symmetry.space_group_name_H-M   'P 1'
#
loop_
_entity.id
_entity.type
_entity.pdbx_description
1 polymer ?
#
loop_
_entity_poly.entity_id
_entity_poly.type
_entity_poly.pdbx_seq_one_letter_code
_entity_poly.pdbx_strand_id
1 'polypeptide(L)'
;MRYLPTSRLTPGMALGQDIYDGAGRLLLGRHILLTEEQISNLEFLGFPGVYVDDEFSRGIEIQQIVSPEVRRQALKIVYDLFHTDMRKQEPSEAEFKLRKTVESVVDDVICNGDIMCNIMDIKSYDDYIYYHSIHVGILSVVVGARLGLPHDELCQLAAAALLHDIGKRFIDHDIVRGGKAHRSEKEQEVYRCGISARDMPIFRGCV
;
A
#
# COMPACT_ATOMS: atom_id res chain seq x y z
N MET A 1 -1.20 -19.40 9.76
CA MET A 1 -0.08 -18.44 9.93
C MET A 1 -0.39 -17.40 11.01
N ARG A 2 0.61 -16.88 11.74
CA ARG A 2 0.47 -15.83 12.76
C ARG A 2 1.54 -14.75 12.59
N TYR A 3 1.23 -13.52 13.05
CA TYR A 3 2.18 -12.41 13.02
C TYR A 3 3.17 -12.50 14.17
N LEU A 4 4.47 -12.35 13.87
CA LEU A 4 5.55 -12.23 14.85
C LEU A 4 6.36 -10.95 14.61
N PRO A 5 6.68 -10.20 15.69
CA PRO A 5 7.63 -9.09 15.61
C PRO A 5 9.01 -9.60 15.14
N THR A 6 9.73 -8.79 14.35
CA THR A 6 11.05 -9.16 13.81
C THR A 6 12.02 -9.56 14.92
N SER A 7 11.96 -8.88 16.06
CA SER A 7 12.77 -9.19 17.25
C SER A 7 12.51 -10.57 17.88
N ARG A 8 11.47 -11.28 17.46
CA ARG A 8 11.12 -12.64 17.94
C ARG A 8 11.30 -13.71 16.86
N LEU A 9 11.81 -13.34 15.71
CA LEU A 9 12.11 -14.30 14.66
C LEU A 9 13.37 -15.09 15.03
N THR A 10 13.37 -16.38 14.70
CA THR A 10 14.52 -17.25 14.82
C THR A 10 14.77 -17.98 13.50
N PRO A 11 16.04 -18.28 13.18
CA PRO A 11 16.37 -19.08 12.01
C PRO A 11 15.61 -20.41 11.99
N GLY A 12 15.15 -20.82 10.81
CA GLY A 12 14.35 -22.03 10.61
C GLY A 12 12.84 -21.82 10.71
N MET A 13 12.34 -20.65 11.09
CA MET A 13 10.91 -20.35 11.00
C MET A 13 10.49 -20.22 9.53
N ALA A 14 9.32 -20.81 9.16
CA ALA A 14 8.78 -20.72 7.83
C ALA A 14 7.99 -19.42 7.65
N LEU A 15 8.27 -18.68 6.58
CA LEU A 15 7.53 -17.47 6.23
C LEU A 15 6.11 -17.82 5.79
N GLY A 16 5.10 -17.19 6.38
CA GLY A 16 3.68 -17.45 6.10
C GLY A 16 3.11 -16.66 4.91
N GLN A 17 3.76 -15.57 4.50
CA GLN A 17 3.29 -14.69 3.43
C GLN A 17 4.47 -14.12 2.65
N ASP A 18 4.27 -13.87 1.34
CA ASP A 18 5.25 -13.17 0.51
C ASP A 18 5.52 -11.76 1.03
N ILE A 19 6.78 -11.35 1.00
CA ILE A 19 7.22 -9.99 1.35
C ILE A 19 7.70 -9.30 0.08
N TYR A 20 7.15 -8.12 -0.17
CA TYR A 20 7.50 -7.27 -1.31
C TYR A 20 8.14 -5.97 -0.83
N ASP A 21 8.92 -5.33 -1.70
CA ASP A 21 9.35 -3.94 -1.51
C ASP A 21 8.26 -2.95 -2.01
N GLY A 22 8.50 -1.64 -1.83
CA GLY A 22 7.59 -0.60 -2.28
C GLY A 22 7.35 -0.57 -3.79
N ALA A 23 8.27 -1.12 -4.58
CA ALA A 23 8.13 -1.27 -6.03
C ALA A 23 7.37 -2.54 -6.45
N GLY A 24 6.88 -3.35 -5.50
CA GLY A 24 6.18 -4.61 -5.75
C GLY A 24 7.09 -5.75 -6.19
N ARG A 25 8.43 -5.66 -5.94
CA ARG A 25 9.36 -6.75 -6.22
C ARG A 25 9.38 -7.70 -5.02
N LEU A 26 9.36 -9.01 -5.29
CA LEU A 26 9.43 -10.02 -4.25
C LEU A 26 10.80 -9.99 -3.56
N LEU A 27 10.81 -9.77 -2.25
CA LEU A 27 11.99 -9.84 -1.40
C LEU A 27 12.18 -11.25 -0.84
N LEU A 28 11.13 -11.80 -0.24
CA LEU A 28 11.13 -13.15 0.34
C LEU A 28 9.80 -13.84 0.01
N GLY A 29 9.89 -15.08 -0.47
CA GLY A 29 8.72 -15.89 -0.82
C GLY A 29 8.12 -16.63 0.38
N ARG A 30 6.82 -16.86 0.34
CA ARG A 30 6.11 -17.71 1.30
C ARG A 30 6.75 -19.10 1.40
N HIS A 31 6.71 -19.72 2.58
CA HIS A 31 7.23 -21.04 2.93
C HIS A 31 8.76 -21.18 2.91
N ILE A 32 9.52 -20.12 2.64
CA ILE A 32 10.97 -20.19 2.85
C ILE A 32 11.28 -20.29 4.35
N LEU A 33 12.33 -21.02 4.69
CA LEU A 33 12.87 -21.04 6.05
C LEU A 33 13.80 -19.84 6.21
N LEU A 34 13.48 -18.98 7.17
CA LEU A 34 14.27 -17.77 7.42
C LEU A 34 15.68 -18.13 7.93
N THR A 35 16.68 -17.49 7.34
CA THR A 35 18.07 -17.53 7.82
C THR A 35 18.35 -16.34 8.74
N GLU A 36 19.44 -16.41 9.50
CA GLU A 36 19.88 -15.30 10.35
C GLU A 36 20.16 -14.03 9.55
N GLU A 37 20.75 -14.16 8.37
CA GLU A 37 21.00 -13.05 7.45
C GLU A 37 19.71 -12.40 6.96
N GLN A 38 18.71 -13.21 6.59
CA GLN A 38 17.40 -12.69 6.14
C GLN A 38 16.66 -11.96 7.26
N ILE A 39 16.73 -12.47 8.50
CA ILE A 39 16.14 -11.80 9.67
C ILE A 39 16.82 -10.46 9.90
N SER A 40 18.16 -10.42 9.89
CA SER A 40 18.93 -9.17 10.02
C SER A 40 18.61 -8.17 8.92
N ASN A 41 18.41 -8.63 7.68
CA ASN A 41 18.02 -7.79 6.57
C ASN A 41 16.60 -7.22 6.75
N LEU A 42 15.65 -8.01 7.26
CA LEU A 42 14.31 -7.51 7.60
C LEU A 42 14.34 -6.44 8.69
N GLU A 43 15.19 -6.61 9.71
CA GLU A 43 15.41 -5.59 10.76
C GLU A 43 16.01 -4.31 10.17
N PHE A 44 17.05 -4.47 9.36
CA PHE A 44 17.72 -3.33 8.71
C PHE A 44 16.77 -2.54 7.80
N LEU A 45 15.90 -3.23 7.06
CA LEU A 45 14.86 -2.62 6.24
C LEU A 45 13.69 -2.06 7.06
N GLY A 46 13.69 -2.22 8.38
CA GLY A 46 12.69 -1.66 9.27
C GLY A 46 11.35 -2.38 9.26
N PHE A 47 11.31 -3.68 8.91
CA PHE A 47 10.09 -4.47 9.02
C PHE A 47 9.76 -4.70 10.50
N PRO A 48 8.58 -4.30 10.99
CA PRO A 48 8.21 -4.47 12.41
C PRO A 48 7.94 -5.92 12.78
N GLY A 49 7.62 -6.77 11.81
CA GLY A 49 7.36 -8.19 11.96
C GLY A 49 6.85 -8.82 10.68
N VAL A 50 6.69 -10.13 10.69
CA VAL A 50 6.24 -10.91 9.53
C VAL A 50 5.24 -11.99 9.95
N TYR A 51 4.50 -12.53 8.99
CA TYR A 51 3.69 -13.72 9.22
C TYR A 51 4.55 -14.97 9.09
N VAL A 52 4.43 -15.88 10.08
CA VAL A 52 5.10 -17.18 10.09
C VAL A 52 4.08 -18.30 10.11
N ASP A 53 4.44 -19.43 9.49
CA ASP A 53 3.71 -20.68 9.57
C ASP A 53 4.42 -21.60 10.59
N ASP A 54 3.74 -21.88 11.69
CA ASP A 54 4.24 -22.76 12.73
C ASP A 54 3.14 -23.68 13.29
N GLU A 55 3.49 -24.53 14.24
CA GLU A 55 2.53 -25.46 14.85
C GLU A 55 1.39 -24.76 15.57
N PHE A 56 1.64 -23.56 16.13
CA PHE A 56 0.63 -22.77 16.86
C PHE A 56 -0.40 -22.12 15.93
N SER A 57 -0.05 -21.94 14.66
CA SER A 57 -0.90 -21.31 13.65
C SER A 57 -1.43 -22.30 12.61
N ARG A 58 -1.25 -23.60 12.83
CA ARG A 58 -1.70 -24.65 11.90
C ARG A 58 -3.21 -24.57 11.68
N GLY A 59 -3.59 -24.49 10.41
CA GLY A 59 -5.01 -24.37 9.99
C GLY A 59 -5.60 -22.96 10.07
N ILE A 60 -4.82 -21.96 10.47
CA ILE A 60 -5.25 -20.56 10.41
C ILE A 60 -4.81 -19.98 9.06
N GLU A 61 -5.78 -19.71 8.21
CA GLU A 61 -5.59 -18.99 6.95
C GLU A 61 -6.10 -17.56 7.11
N ILE A 62 -5.25 -16.58 6.75
CA ILE A 62 -5.67 -15.18 6.73
C ILE A 62 -6.28 -14.92 5.36
N GLN A 63 -7.59 -14.79 5.33
CA GLN A 63 -8.30 -14.40 4.12
C GLN A 63 -8.03 -12.92 3.85
N GLN A 64 -7.70 -12.60 2.61
CA GLN A 64 -7.48 -11.23 2.17
C GLN A 64 -8.66 -10.76 1.34
N ILE A 65 -9.18 -9.58 1.66
CA ILE A 65 -10.32 -8.98 0.95
C ILE A 65 -9.94 -8.59 -0.49
N VAL A 66 -8.67 -8.22 -0.71
CA VAL A 66 -8.07 -7.97 -2.03
C VAL A 66 -7.01 -9.02 -2.30
N SER A 67 -7.05 -9.63 -3.46
CA SER A 67 -6.10 -10.67 -3.86
C SER A 67 -4.65 -10.17 -3.82
N PRO A 68 -3.66 -11.04 -3.50
CA PRO A 68 -2.25 -10.65 -3.46
C PRO A 68 -1.77 -10.04 -4.77
N GLU A 69 -2.27 -10.52 -5.91
CA GLU A 69 -1.90 -10.02 -7.23
C GLU A 69 -2.41 -8.60 -7.47
N VAL A 70 -3.68 -8.32 -7.17
CA VAL A 70 -4.27 -6.97 -7.30
C VAL A 70 -3.59 -6.00 -6.34
N ARG A 71 -3.30 -6.44 -5.11
CA ARG A 71 -2.56 -5.65 -4.13
C ARG A 71 -1.16 -5.28 -4.62
N ARG A 72 -0.43 -6.24 -5.21
CA ARG A 72 0.90 -6.02 -5.80
C ARG A 72 0.85 -5.05 -6.97
N GLN A 73 -0.17 -5.16 -7.83
CA GLN A 73 -0.38 -4.23 -8.94
C GLN A 73 -0.67 -2.81 -8.45
N ALA A 74 -1.52 -2.67 -7.42
CA ALA A 74 -1.83 -1.39 -6.80
C ALA A 74 -0.57 -0.76 -6.17
N LEU A 75 0.25 -1.56 -5.47
CA LEU A 75 1.51 -1.11 -4.89
C LEU A 75 2.45 -0.55 -5.97
N LYS A 76 2.64 -1.32 -7.05
CA LYS A 76 3.48 -0.92 -8.17
C LYS A 76 3.00 0.39 -8.81
N ILE A 77 1.70 0.54 -9.05
CA ILE A 77 1.15 1.75 -9.67
C ILE A 77 1.33 2.96 -8.75
N VAL A 78 1.03 2.83 -7.46
CA VAL A 78 1.24 3.92 -6.51
C VAL A 78 2.72 4.30 -6.47
N TYR A 79 3.62 3.31 -6.37
CA TYR A 79 5.07 3.54 -6.41
C TYR A 79 5.50 4.27 -7.69
N ASP A 80 5.07 3.80 -8.87
CA ASP A 80 5.42 4.40 -10.16
C ASP A 80 4.93 5.86 -10.24
N LEU A 81 3.71 6.15 -9.76
CA LEU A 81 3.16 7.51 -9.73
C LEU A 81 3.94 8.45 -8.80
N PHE A 82 4.49 7.94 -7.69
CA PHE A 82 5.33 8.73 -6.80
C PHE A 82 6.72 9.04 -7.40
N HIS A 83 7.26 8.14 -8.25
CA HIS A 83 8.64 8.26 -8.77
C HIS A 83 8.74 8.76 -10.20
N THR A 84 7.67 8.64 -10.98
CA THR A 84 7.69 9.01 -12.40
C THR A 84 7.45 10.51 -12.58
N ASP A 85 8.25 11.14 -13.44
CA ASP A 85 7.99 12.51 -13.87
C ASP A 85 6.76 12.52 -14.81
N MET A 86 5.61 12.88 -14.25
CA MET A 86 4.33 12.95 -14.94
C MET A 86 4.33 13.85 -16.19
N ARG A 87 5.38 14.70 -16.35
CA ARG A 87 5.54 15.56 -17.54
C ARG A 87 6.09 14.81 -18.74
N LYS A 88 6.66 13.62 -18.52
CA LYS A 88 7.34 12.81 -19.55
C LYS A 88 6.54 11.58 -19.98
N GLN A 89 5.49 11.22 -19.27
CA GLN A 89 4.60 10.11 -19.67
C GLN A 89 3.40 10.63 -20.45
N GLU A 90 2.98 9.84 -21.45
CA GLU A 90 1.67 10.02 -22.07
C GLU A 90 0.60 9.84 -20.98
N PRO A 91 -0.20 10.89 -20.64
CA PRO A 91 -1.18 10.83 -19.56
C PRO A 91 -2.14 9.64 -19.69
N SER A 92 -2.44 9.25 -20.93
CA SER A 92 -3.39 8.19 -21.24
C SER A 92 -2.99 6.79 -20.76
N GLU A 93 -1.69 6.46 -20.76
CA GLU A 93 -1.23 5.11 -20.35
C GLU A 93 -1.24 4.94 -18.82
N ALA A 94 -0.77 5.94 -18.09
CA ALA A 94 -0.77 5.93 -16.63
C ALA A 94 -2.20 5.94 -16.08
N GLU A 95 -3.08 6.75 -16.69
CA GLU A 95 -4.49 6.80 -16.35
C GLU A 95 -5.19 5.46 -16.60
N PHE A 96 -4.95 4.83 -17.74
CA PHE A 96 -5.53 3.52 -18.06
C PHE A 96 -5.10 2.45 -17.05
N LYS A 97 -3.81 2.40 -16.70
CA LYS A 97 -3.28 1.45 -15.71
C LYS A 97 -3.90 1.67 -14.33
N LEU A 98 -3.98 2.93 -13.89
CA LEU A 98 -4.61 3.29 -12.62
C LEU A 98 -6.06 2.86 -12.59
N ARG A 99 -6.84 3.22 -13.61
CA ARG A 99 -8.26 2.89 -13.73
C ARG A 99 -8.48 1.39 -13.65
N LYS A 100 -7.74 0.61 -14.44
CA LYS A 100 -7.85 -0.85 -14.44
C LYS A 100 -7.53 -1.46 -13.06
N THR A 101 -6.53 -0.93 -12.37
CA THR A 101 -6.17 -1.42 -11.03
C THR A 101 -7.23 -1.05 -10.00
N VAL A 102 -7.76 0.16 -10.06
CA VAL A 102 -8.87 0.61 -9.20
C VAL A 102 -10.09 -0.28 -9.39
N GLU A 103 -10.50 -0.54 -10.63
CA GLU A 103 -11.61 -1.45 -10.95
C GLU A 103 -11.37 -2.84 -10.33
N SER A 104 -10.16 -3.40 -10.48
CA SER A 104 -9.83 -4.70 -9.88
C SER A 104 -9.88 -4.69 -8.34
N VAL A 105 -9.46 -3.61 -7.68
CA VAL A 105 -9.57 -3.46 -6.22
C VAL A 105 -11.03 -3.40 -5.79
N VAL A 106 -11.85 -2.64 -6.50
CA VAL A 106 -13.30 -2.51 -6.21
C VAL A 106 -13.99 -3.85 -6.40
N ASP A 107 -13.73 -4.54 -7.50
CA ASP A 107 -14.31 -5.86 -7.80
C ASP A 107 -13.95 -6.90 -6.73
N ASP A 108 -12.67 -6.98 -6.33
CA ASP A 108 -12.22 -7.86 -5.27
C ASP A 108 -12.93 -7.56 -3.94
N VAL A 109 -13.06 -6.29 -3.57
CA VAL A 109 -13.76 -5.87 -2.34
C VAL A 109 -15.25 -6.23 -2.39
N ILE A 110 -15.92 -6.02 -3.52
CA ILE A 110 -17.35 -6.36 -3.68
C ILE A 110 -17.53 -7.87 -3.61
N CYS A 111 -16.68 -8.64 -4.29
CA CYS A 111 -16.77 -10.11 -4.29
C CYS A 111 -16.46 -10.73 -2.92
N ASN A 112 -15.56 -10.12 -2.15
CA ASN A 112 -15.09 -10.64 -0.86
C ASN A 112 -15.64 -9.85 0.33
N GLY A 113 -16.72 -9.13 0.17
CA GLY A 113 -17.25 -8.16 1.15
C GLY A 113 -17.57 -8.70 2.54
N ASP A 114 -17.75 -10.04 2.69
CA ASP A 114 -17.99 -10.70 3.96
C ASP A 114 -16.70 -11.06 4.72
N ILE A 115 -15.55 -10.90 4.09
CA ILE A 115 -14.25 -11.16 4.71
C ILE A 115 -13.88 -10.01 5.65
N MET A 116 -13.42 -10.37 6.85
CA MET A 116 -12.93 -9.40 7.81
C MET A 116 -11.64 -8.77 7.29
N CYS A 117 -11.64 -7.45 7.09
CA CYS A 117 -10.48 -6.75 6.59
C CYS A 117 -9.32 -6.81 7.59
N ASN A 118 -8.24 -7.48 7.22
CA ASN A 118 -7.02 -7.47 8.02
C ASN A 118 -6.21 -6.20 7.70
N ILE A 119 -6.12 -5.32 8.69
CA ILE A 119 -5.43 -4.02 8.57
C ILE A 119 -3.90 -4.18 8.78
N MET A 120 -3.44 -5.33 9.28
CA MET A 120 -2.02 -5.54 9.56
C MET A 120 -1.29 -5.97 8.29
N ASP A 121 -0.59 -5.03 7.68
CA ASP A 121 0.36 -5.31 6.60
C ASP A 121 1.79 -5.32 7.10
N ILE A 122 2.56 -6.21 6.48
CA ILE A 122 4.01 -6.26 6.61
C ILE A 122 4.58 -5.18 5.71
N LYS A 123 5.18 -4.15 6.28
CA LYS A 123 5.75 -3.02 5.55
C LYS A 123 7.07 -2.58 6.15
N SER A 124 8.02 -2.21 5.28
CA SER A 124 9.23 -1.53 5.70
C SER A 124 8.92 -0.07 6.08
N TYR A 125 9.81 0.52 6.86
CA TYR A 125 9.66 1.92 7.27
C TYR A 125 9.74 2.87 6.06
N ASP A 126 10.58 2.56 5.07
CA ASP A 126 10.79 3.38 3.89
C ASP A 126 9.63 3.32 2.90
N ASP A 127 8.94 2.19 2.83
CA ASP A 127 7.81 1.96 1.92
C ASP A 127 6.45 2.32 2.55
N TYR A 128 6.45 2.88 3.77
CA TYR A 128 5.22 3.17 4.52
C TYR A 128 4.17 3.92 3.70
N ILE A 129 4.59 4.93 2.93
CA ILE A 129 3.68 5.80 2.20
C ILE A 129 2.86 5.05 1.15
N TYR A 130 3.46 4.08 0.45
CA TYR A 130 2.79 3.31 -0.60
C TYR A 130 1.79 2.32 0.00
N TYR A 131 2.22 1.58 1.01
CA TYR A 131 1.34 0.67 1.74
C TYR A 131 0.19 1.38 2.44
N HIS A 132 0.46 2.55 3.04
CA HIS A 132 -0.57 3.40 3.63
C HIS A 132 -1.62 3.82 2.61
N SER A 133 -1.20 4.28 1.44
CA SER A 133 -2.12 4.68 0.36
C SER A 133 -3.01 3.52 -0.10
N ILE A 134 -2.45 2.30 -0.22
CA ILE A 134 -3.22 1.11 -0.59
C ILE A 134 -4.23 0.76 0.50
N HIS A 135 -3.82 0.78 1.78
CA HIS A 135 -4.72 0.50 2.88
C HIS A 135 -5.88 1.48 2.95
N VAL A 136 -5.59 2.78 2.85
CA VAL A 136 -6.63 3.82 2.82
C VAL A 136 -7.56 3.59 1.64
N GLY A 137 -7.03 3.24 0.45
CA GLY A 137 -7.83 2.88 -0.72
C GLY A 137 -8.78 1.72 -0.45
N ILE A 138 -8.24 0.58 0.00
CA ILE A 138 -9.05 -0.62 0.28
C ILE A 138 -10.10 -0.34 1.35
N LEU A 139 -9.73 0.28 2.48
CA LEU A 139 -10.67 0.58 3.56
C LEU A 139 -11.76 1.55 3.12
N SER A 140 -11.44 2.55 2.30
CA SER A 140 -12.43 3.48 1.77
C SER A 140 -13.46 2.76 0.89
N VAL A 141 -13.02 1.83 0.04
CA VAL A 141 -13.92 1.01 -0.78
C VAL A 141 -14.79 0.10 0.08
N VAL A 142 -14.22 -0.55 1.10
CA VAL A 142 -14.98 -1.39 2.04
C VAL A 142 -16.09 -0.60 2.71
N VAL A 143 -15.77 0.59 3.22
CA VAL A 143 -16.75 1.48 3.86
C VAL A 143 -17.79 1.96 2.85
N GLY A 144 -17.36 2.41 1.66
CA GLY A 144 -18.25 2.86 0.59
C GLY A 144 -19.23 1.77 0.13
N ALA A 145 -18.73 0.54 -0.05
CA ALA A 145 -19.56 -0.62 -0.41
C ALA A 145 -20.60 -0.94 0.69
N ARG A 146 -20.22 -0.86 1.97
CA ARG A 146 -21.16 -1.02 3.09
C ARG A 146 -22.20 0.08 3.19
N LEU A 147 -21.89 1.28 2.71
CA LEU A 147 -22.83 2.40 2.59
C LEU A 147 -23.71 2.31 1.33
N GLY A 148 -23.49 1.32 0.47
CA GLY A 148 -24.28 1.09 -0.74
C GLY A 148 -23.93 2.02 -1.90
N LEU A 149 -22.72 2.55 -1.95
CA LEU A 149 -22.28 3.36 -3.09
C LEU A 149 -22.25 2.51 -4.38
N PRO A 150 -22.69 3.06 -5.52
CA PRO A 150 -22.60 2.36 -6.79
C PRO A 150 -21.14 2.16 -7.23
N HIS A 151 -20.91 1.18 -8.11
CA HIS A 151 -19.57 0.77 -8.55
C HIS A 151 -18.71 1.94 -9.04
N ASP A 152 -19.29 2.84 -9.86
CA ASP A 152 -18.55 3.98 -10.41
C ASP A 152 -18.09 4.97 -9.32
N GLU A 153 -18.92 5.19 -8.30
CA GLU A 153 -18.55 6.03 -7.15
C GLU A 153 -17.49 5.34 -6.27
N LEU A 154 -17.54 4.01 -6.13
CA LEU A 154 -16.50 3.24 -5.46
C LEU A 154 -15.16 3.36 -6.20
N CYS A 155 -15.15 3.31 -7.52
CA CYS A 155 -13.94 3.51 -8.32
C CYS A 155 -13.36 4.93 -8.14
N GLN A 156 -14.20 5.96 -8.13
CA GLN A 156 -13.76 7.33 -7.86
C GLN A 156 -13.19 7.47 -6.44
N LEU A 157 -13.87 6.90 -5.45
CA LEU A 157 -13.43 6.90 -4.06
C LEU A 157 -12.09 6.16 -3.90
N ALA A 158 -11.92 5.00 -4.54
CA ALA A 158 -10.69 4.23 -4.52
C ALA A 158 -9.52 5.01 -5.15
N ALA A 159 -9.74 5.61 -6.33
CA ALA A 159 -8.73 6.42 -6.99
C ALA A 159 -8.29 7.62 -6.14
N ALA A 160 -9.25 8.35 -5.57
CA ALA A 160 -8.97 9.48 -4.69
C ALA A 160 -8.21 9.05 -3.43
N ALA A 161 -8.61 7.94 -2.81
CA ALA A 161 -8.00 7.41 -1.62
C ALA A 161 -6.57 6.85 -1.86
N LEU A 162 -6.34 6.17 -2.98
CA LEU A 162 -5.01 5.68 -3.37
C LEU A 162 -4.02 6.84 -3.61
N LEU A 163 -4.51 7.97 -4.07
CA LEU A 163 -3.70 9.13 -4.46
C LEU A 163 -3.73 10.28 -3.44
N HIS A 164 -4.41 10.13 -2.30
CA HIS A 164 -4.61 11.22 -1.35
C HIS A 164 -3.30 11.87 -0.87
N ASP A 165 -2.23 11.10 -0.80
CA ASP A 165 -0.91 11.51 -0.33
C ASP A 165 0.09 11.80 -1.46
N ILE A 166 -0.31 11.75 -2.74
CA ILE A 166 0.59 11.93 -3.90
C ILE A 166 1.36 13.26 -3.86
N GLY A 167 0.82 14.27 -3.21
CA GLY A 167 1.49 15.57 -3.01
C GLY A 167 2.79 15.46 -2.20
N LYS A 168 2.96 14.43 -1.37
CA LYS A 168 4.17 14.21 -0.58
C LYS A 168 5.42 13.94 -1.44
N ARG A 169 5.26 13.55 -2.70
CA ARG A 169 6.37 13.40 -3.65
C ARG A 169 7.16 14.68 -3.92
N PHE A 170 6.55 15.84 -3.64
CA PHE A 170 7.16 17.16 -3.84
C PHE A 170 7.79 17.72 -2.56
N ILE A 171 7.72 16.98 -1.45
CA ILE A 171 8.26 17.35 -0.16
C ILE A 171 9.58 16.61 0.02
N ASP A 172 10.58 17.30 0.60
CA ASP A 172 11.87 16.68 0.92
C ASP A 172 11.67 15.46 1.81
N HIS A 173 12.34 14.36 1.45
CA HIS A 173 12.21 13.07 2.11
C HIS A 173 12.58 13.14 3.61
N ASP A 174 13.52 13.99 3.98
CA ASP A 174 13.93 14.19 5.38
C ASP A 174 12.84 14.87 6.20
N ILE A 175 12.01 15.69 5.57
CA ILE A 175 10.85 16.33 6.21
C ILE A 175 9.72 15.32 6.43
N VAL A 176 9.49 14.44 5.47
CA VAL A 176 8.47 13.39 5.58
C VAL A 176 8.85 12.36 6.64
N ARG A 177 10.15 12.03 6.79
CA ARG A 177 10.68 11.10 7.81
C ARG A 177 10.79 11.72 9.20
N GLY A 178 11.07 12.99 9.29
CA GLY A 178 11.35 13.71 10.54
C GLY A 178 10.10 14.09 11.31
N GLY A 179 9.46 13.17 12.01
CA GLY A 179 8.25 13.41 12.84
C GLY A 179 8.42 14.41 14.00
N LYS A 180 9.49 15.21 14.07
CA LYS A 180 9.76 16.20 15.13
C LYS A 180 10.46 17.47 14.67
N ALA A 181 10.66 17.70 13.38
CA ALA A 181 11.20 18.96 12.93
C ALA A 181 10.19 20.10 13.14
N HIS A 182 10.61 21.19 13.75
CA HIS A 182 9.86 22.44 13.78
C HIS A 182 9.45 22.76 12.34
N ARG A 183 8.14 22.72 12.06
CA ARG A 183 7.60 23.10 10.76
C ARG A 183 7.97 24.54 10.50
N SER A 184 8.88 24.76 9.56
CA SER A 184 9.14 26.10 9.06
C SER A 184 7.89 26.66 8.36
N GLU A 185 7.76 27.98 8.27
CA GLU A 185 6.62 28.60 7.56
C GLU A 185 6.51 28.08 6.12
N LYS A 186 7.63 27.74 5.45
CA LYS A 186 7.67 27.12 4.12
C LYS A 186 7.06 25.72 4.09
N GLU A 187 7.25 24.91 5.13
CA GLU A 187 6.66 23.58 5.26
C GLU A 187 5.16 23.64 5.46
N GLN A 188 4.68 24.64 6.20
CA GLN A 188 3.23 24.88 6.35
C GLN A 188 2.60 25.33 5.03
N GLU A 189 3.32 26.06 4.21
CA GLU A 189 2.85 26.52 2.90
C GLU A 189 2.76 25.37 1.89
N VAL A 190 3.72 24.43 1.90
CA VAL A 190 3.69 23.22 1.08
C VAL A 190 2.51 22.31 1.47
N TYR A 191 2.22 22.14 2.77
CA TYR A 191 1.03 21.42 3.24
C TYR A 191 -0.28 22.14 2.89
N ARG A 192 -0.29 23.48 2.83
CA ARG A 192 -1.44 24.29 2.38
C ARG A 192 -1.65 24.25 0.88
N CYS A 193 -0.58 24.17 0.11
CA CYS A 193 -0.59 23.98 -1.33
C CYS A 193 -0.79 22.52 -1.72
N GLY A 194 -1.40 21.70 -0.85
CA GLY A 194 -1.81 20.35 -1.22
C GLY A 194 -2.46 20.41 -2.60
N ILE A 195 -1.78 19.82 -3.60
CA ILE A 195 -2.31 19.77 -4.97
C ILE A 195 -3.69 19.16 -4.83
N SER A 196 -4.72 19.99 -5.04
CA SER A 196 -6.07 19.51 -5.12
C SER A 196 -6.07 18.39 -6.15
N ALA A 197 -6.64 17.24 -5.84
CA ALA A 197 -6.78 16.15 -6.81
C ALA A 197 -7.40 16.63 -8.12
N ARG A 198 -8.18 17.73 -8.08
CA ARG A 198 -8.77 18.43 -9.23
C ARG A 198 -7.75 19.06 -10.18
N ASP A 199 -6.55 19.38 -9.71
CA ASP A 199 -5.50 20.04 -10.51
C ASP A 199 -4.60 19.02 -11.25
N MET A 200 -4.77 17.73 -10.97
CA MET A 200 -4.06 16.67 -11.69
C MET A 200 -4.74 16.40 -13.04
N PRO A 201 -3.95 16.32 -14.14
CA PRO A 201 -4.49 16.01 -15.47
C PRO A 201 -5.30 14.71 -15.51
N ILE A 202 -4.97 13.75 -14.63
CA ILE A 202 -5.59 12.42 -14.51
C ILE A 202 -7.07 12.51 -14.08
N PHE A 203 -7.49 13.59 -13.43
CA PHE A 203 -8.87 13.76 -12.95
C PHE A 203 -9.71 14.72 -13.81
N ARG A 204 -9.18 15.31 -14.88
CA ARG A 204 -9.90 16.26 -15.72
C ARG A 204 -11.07 15.67 -16.52
N GLY A 205 -11.39 14.41 -16.37
CA GLY A 205 -12.50 13.73 -17.04
C GLY A 205 -13.49 13.02 -16.10
N CYS A 206 -13.32 13.13 -14.78
CA CYS A 206 -14.12 12.42 -13.78
C CYS A 206 -15.09 13.33 -13.00
N VAL A 207 -15.47 14.50 -13.56
CA VAL A 207 -16.51 15.39 -13.00
C VAL A 207 -17.57 15.64 -14.06
#